data_d7652346922eb69fa38989f4fd552598
#
_entry.id   d7652346922eb69fa38989f4fd552598
#
_cell.length_a   1.000
_cell.length_b   1.000
_cell.length_c   1.000
_cell.angle_alpha   90.00
_cell.angle_beta   90.00
_cell.angle_gamma   90.00
#
_symmetry.space_group_name_H-M   'P 1'
#
loop_
_entity.id
_entity.type
_entity.pdbx_description
1 polymer ?
#
loop_
_entity_poly.entity_id
_entity_poly.type
_entity_poly.pdbx_seq_one_letter_code
_entity_poly.pdbx_strand_id
1 'polypeptide(L)'
;MRLFSTTLLIAALTLVSCTTTHVGKPREAPGPVSLICIQENSRVVIDDILDVLDQGFLRNGIETRLFSVSEPEDCSYVLTYTARRSWIGVPFMRYAHLRLLYEGSVIATATYTGGLDTNPYASNRDKLDPVIDELVSGF
;
A
#
# COMPACT_ATOMS: atom_id res chain seq x y z
N MET A 1 -40.42 47.09 15.60
CA MET A 1 -39.03 46.74 15.86
C MET A 1 -38.89 45.24 15.59
N ARG A 2 -38.32 44.89 14.46
CA ARG A 2 -38.12 43.48 14.06
C ARG A 2 -36.64 43.16 14.23
N LEU A 3 -36.35 42.26 15.18
CA LEU A 3 -35.00 41.70 15.42
C LEU A 3 -34.72 40.67 14.35
N PHE A 4 -33.79 40.96 13.44
CA PHE A 4 -33.25 39.98 12.51
C PHE A 4 -32.20 39.15 13.25
N SER A 5 -32.54 37.88 13.52
CA SER A 5 -31.61 36.87 14.02
C SER A 5 -30.84 36.31 12.85
N THR A 6 -29.61 36.75 12.67
CA THR A 6 -28.69 36.19 11.67
C THR A 6 -28.06 34.95 12.22
N THR A 7 -28.58 33.79 11.83
CA THR A 7 -27.99 32.49 12.13
C THR A 7 -26.79 32.28 11.20
N LEU A 8 -25.59 32.39 11.76
CA LEU A 8 -24.33 32.15 11.08
C LEU A 8 -24.15 30.62 10.93
N LEU A 9 -24.43 30.14 9.73
CA LEU A 9 -24.20 28.73 9.37
C LEU A 9 -22.72 28.51 9.08
N ILE A 10 -21.97 28.00 10.07
CA ILE A 10 -20.57 27.61 9.89
C ILE A 10 -20.59 26.27 9.16
N ALA A 11 -20.39 26.31 7.85
CA ALA A 11 -20.14 25.11 7.06
C ALA A 11 -18.72 24.61 7.36
N ALA A 12 -18.60 23.56 8.17
CA ALA A 12 -17.35 22.86 8.38
C ALA A 12 -16.98 22.11 7.09
N LEU A 13 -16.08 22.69 6.28
CA LEU A 13 -15.45 21.96 5.18
C LEU A 13 -14.53 20.90 5.78
N THR A 14 -15.00 19.66 5.82
CA THR A 14 -14.15 18.49 6.05
C THR A 14 -13.29 18.27 4.81
N LEU A 15 -12.03 18.66 4.87
CA LEU A 15 -11.03 18.30 3.87
C LEU A 15 -10.79 16.82 3.93
N VAL A 16 -11.47 16.05 3.07
CA VAL A 16 -11.19 14.65 2.85
C VAL A 16 -9.87 14.57 2.09
N SER A 17 -8.80 14.26 2.80
CA SER A 17 -7.50 13.95 2.20
C SER A 17 -7.65 12.67 1.38
N CYS A 18 -7.73 12.80 0.06
CA CYS A 18 -7.82 11.66 -0.85
C CYS A 18 -6.45 11.02 -1.03
N THR A 19 -6.11 10.04 -0.19
CA THR A 19 -5.11 9.05 -0.57
C THR A 19 -5.76 8.16 -1.63
N THR A 20 -5.33 8.28 -2.88
CA THR A 20 -5.91 7.47 -3.95
C THR A 20 -5.24 6.11 -3.95
N THR A 21 -5.89 5.13 -3.34
CA THR A 21 -5.53 3.72 -3.44
C THR A 21 -6.35 3.14 -4.59
N HIS A 22 -5.70 2.79 -5.68
CA HIS A 22 -6.34 2.07 -6.78
C HIS A 22 -6.03 0.58 -6.63
N VAL A 23 -7.05 -0.20 -6.29
CA VAL A 23 -6.97 -1.66 -6.36
C VAL A 23 -7.59 -2.11 -7.67
N GLY A 24 -6.79 -2.80 -8.47
CA GLY A 24 -7.33 -3.53 -9.62
C GLY A 24 -8.27 -4.63 -9.07
N LYS A 25 -9.42 -4.83 -9.73
CA LYS A 25 -10.41 -5.82 -9.31
C LYS A 25 -9.71 -7.18 -9.14
N PRO A 26 -9.67 -7.75 -7.93
CA PRO A 26 -8.95 -9.01 -7.70
C PRO A 26 -9.59 -10.13 -8.52
N ARG A 27 -8.75 -10.94 -9.15
CA ARG A 27 -9.17 -12.22 -9.67
C ARG A 27 -9.24 -13.15 -8.46
N GLU A 28 -10.29 -13.92 -8.31
CA GLU A 28 -10.46 -14.83 -7.17
C GLU A 28 -9.19 -15.67 -6.96
N ALA A 29 -8.64 -15.62 -5.75
CA ALA A 29 -7.59 -16.52 -5.35
C ALA A 29 -8.18 -17.94 -5.23
N PRO A 30 -7.45 -18.97 -5.64
CA PRO A 30 -7.96 -20.36 -5.61
C PRO A 30 -8.08 -20.92 -4.19
N GLY A 31 -7.77 -20.14 -3.17
CA GLY A 31 -7.84 -20.58 -1.77
C GLY A 31 -7.26 -19.52 -0.81
N PRO A 32 -7.28 -19.80 0.51
CA PRO A 32 -6.72 -18.88 1.49
C PRO A 32 -5.22 -18.68 1.27
N VAL A 33 -4.78 -17.42 1.26
CA VAL A 33 -3.36 -17.05 1.12
C VAL A 33 -2.71 -17.12 2.48
N SER A 34 -1.80 -18.08 2.70
CA SER A 34 -1.06 -18.24 3.95
C SER A 34 0.42 -17.87 3.84
N LEU A 35 0.98 -17.93 2.63
CA LEU A 35 2.38 -17.62 2.34
C LEU A 35 2.48 -16.78 1.07
N ILE A 36 3.22 -15.69 1.14
CA ILE A 36 3.59 -14.86 0.00
C ILE A 36 5.11 -14.77 -0.08
N CYS A 37 5.68 -15.06 -1.25
CA CYS A 37 7.09 -14.86 -1.52
C CYS A 37 7.31 -13.46 -2.11
N ILE A 38 8.12 -12.65 -1.45
CA ILE A 38 8.42 -11.29 -1.87
C ILE A 38 9.70 -11.31 -2.71
N GLN A 39 9.59 -10.90 -3.97
CA GLN A 39 10.74 -10.72 -4.84
C GLN A 39 11.45 -9.41 -4.51
N GLU A 40 12.70 -9.51 -4.05
CA GLU A 40 13.53 -8.32 -3.78
C GLU A 40 13.76 -7.52 -5.06
N ASN A 41 13.57 -6.21 -4.96
CA ASN A 41 13.80 -5.28 -6.07
C ASN A 41 14.96 -4.33 -5.73
N SER A 42 16.15 -4.63 -6.22
CA SER A 42 17.36 -3.84 -5.99
C SER A 42 17.31 -2.41 -6.55
N ARG A 43 16.33 -2.09 -7.39
CA ARG A 43 16.11 -0.72 -7.91
C ARG A 43 15.34 0.17 -6.94
N VAL A 44 14.71 -0.40 -5.92
CA VAL A 44 13.97 0.34 -4.90
C VAL A 44 14.93 0.75 -3.79
N VAL A 45 15.12 2.05 -3.63
CA VAL A 45 16.06 2.65 -2.66
C VAL A 45 15.26 3.24 -1.49
N ILE A 46 14.55 2.37 -0.77
CA ILE A 46 13.81 2.67 0.45
C ILE A 46 14.20 1.60 1.45
N ASP A 47 14.97 1.99 2.46
CA ASP A 47 15.73 1.06 3.31
C ASP A 47 14.86 0.09 4.11
N ASP A 48 13.68 0.51 4.54
CA ASP A 48 12.74 -0.27 5.37
C ASP A 48 11.62 -0.96 4.58
N ILE A 49 11.63 -0.89 3.24
CA ILE A 49 10.50 -1.37 2.43
C ILE A 49 10.17 -2.85 2.64
N LEU A 50 11.19 -3.69 2.72
CA LEU A 50 11.00 -5.13 2.91
C LEU A 50 10.44 -5.45 4.30
N ASP A 51 10.94 -4.78 5.34
CA ASP A 51 10.41 -4.93 6.70
C ASP A 51 8.96 -4.46 6.79
N VAL A 52 8.64 -3.34 6.17
CA VAL A 52 7.26 -2.82 6.13
C VAL A 52 6.31 -3.78 5.40
N LEU A 53 6.73 -4.35 4.28
CA LEU A 53 5.94 -5.34 3.56
C LEU A 53 5.75 -6.61 4.37
N ASP A 54 6.82 -7.17 4.94
CA ASP A 54 6.77 -8.37 5.79
C ASP A 54 5.81 -8.18 6.96
N GLN A 55 5.98 -7.11 7.73
CA GLN A 55 5.13 -6.84 8.90
C GLN A 55 3.68 -6.55 8.51
N GLY A 56 3.46 -5.90 7.37
CA GLY A 56 2.12 -5.63 6.84
C GLY A 56 1.35 -6.91 6.49
N PHE A 57 2.00 -7.89 5.84
CA PHE A 57 1.39 -9.19 5.55
C PHE A 57 1.21 -10.02 6.81
N LEU A 58 2.22 -10.05 7.69
CA LEU A 58 2.14 -10.79 8.96
C LEU A 58 0.98 -10.31 9.84
N ARG A 59 0.72 -9.00 9.88
CA ARG A 59 -0.45 -8.42 10.57
C ARG A 59 -1.78 -8.96 10.01
N ASN A 60 -1.82 -9.31 8.74
CA ASN A 60 -2.97 -9.92 8.08
C ASN A 60 -2.97 -11.48 8.18
N GLY A 61 -2.09 -12.06 8.99
CA GLY A 61 -1.99 -13.50 9.18
C GLY A 61 -1.33 -14.25 8.01
N ILE A 62 -0.59 -13.54 7.16
CA ILE A 62 0.09 -14.09 5.98
C ILE A 62 1.60 -14.09 6.26
N GLU A 63 2.22 -15.26 6.21
CA GLU A 63 3.67 -15.38 6.29
C GLU A 63 4.34 -14.89 5.01
N THR A 64 5.57 -14.40 5.10
CA THR A 64 6.35 -13.98 3.95
C THR A 64 7.68 -14.70 3.87
N ARG A 65 8.21 -14.82 2.66
CA ARG A 65 9.55 -15.31 2.37
C ARG A 65 10.21 -14.43 1.32
N LEU A 66 11.40 -13.96 1.58
CA LEU A 66 12.16 -13.13 0.64
C LEU A 66 12.96 -14.00 -0.32
N PHE A 67 13.05 -13.57 -1.58
CA PHE A 67 13.97 -14.16 -2.55
C PHE A 67 14.45 -13.09 -3.54
N SER A 68 15.67 -13.26 -4.06
CA SER A 68 16.28 -12.27 -4.96
C SER A 68 16.53 -12.79 -6.38
N VAL A 69 16.83 -14.06 -6.54
CA VAL A 69 17.22 -14.63 -7.86
C VAL A 69 16.25 -15.71 -8.34
N SER A 70 16.07 -16.75 -7.55
CA SER A 70 15.22 -17.89 -7.93
C SER A 70 14.00 -17.93 -7.05
N GLU A 71 12.83 -17.97 -7.68
CA GLU A 71 11.57 -18.20 -7.00
C GLU A 71 11.58 -19.57 -6.33
N PRO A 72 11.27 -19.67 -5.01
CA PRO A 72 11.16 -20.96 -4.33
C PRO A 72 10.01 -21.78 -4.91
N GLU A 73 10.22 -23.10 -5.04
CA GLU A 73 9.24 -24.02 -5.66
C GLU A 73 7.90 -24.10 -4.91
N ASP A 74 7.90 -23.79 -3.61
CA ASP A 74 6.72 -23.81 -2.75
C ASP A 74 5.96 -22.48 -2.70
N CYS A 75 6.32 -21.51 -3.57
CA CYS A 75 5.72 -20.19 -3.64
C CYS A 75 4.68 -20.11 -4.75
N SER A 76 3.42 -20.39 -4.43
CA SER A 76 2.31 -20.15 -5.38
C SER A 76 1.96 -18.67 -5.52
N TYR A 77 2.18 -17.88 -4.48
CA TYR A 77 1.91 -16.43 -4.47
C TYR A 77 3.20 -15.65 -4.40
N VAL A 78 3.40 -14.76 -5.35
CA VAL A 78 4.58 -13.90 -5.44
C VAL A 78 4.16 -12.44 -5.42
N LEU A 79 4.77 -11.66 -4.52
CA LEU A 79 4.65 -10.22 -4.50
C LEU A 79 5.83 -9.61 -5.26
N THR A 80 5.51 -8.78 -6.24
CA THR A 80 6.46 -7.85 -6.84
C THR A 80 6.06 -6.42 -6.49
N TYR A 81 7.03 -5.54 -6.34
CA TYR A 81 6.78 -4.15 -5.97
C TYR A 81 7.74 -3.20 -6.66
N THR A 82 7.27 -1.98 -6.85
CA THR A 82 8.10 -0.82 -7.18
C THR A 82 7.79 0.29 -6.21
N ALA A 83 8.78 1.10 -5.85
CA ALA A 83 8.56 2.27 -5.03
C ALA A 83 9.51 3.39 -5.45
N ARG A 84 9.06 4.63 -5.27
CA ARG A 84 9.84 5.83 -5.58
C ARG A 84 9.80 6.79 -4.42
N ARG A 85 10.97 7.36 -4.12
CA ARG A 85 11.10 8.43 -3.14
C ARG A 85 11.14 9.79 -3.82
N SER A 86 10.79 10.82 -3.09
CA SER A 86 10.97 12.22 -3.42
C SER A 86 11.66 12.92 -2.25
N TRP A 87 11.92 14.20 -2.38
CA TRP A 87 12.67 14.99 -1.40
C TRP A 87 11.96 16.31 -1.10
N ILE A 88 11.70 16.57 0.18
CA ILE A 88 11.27 17.88 0.70
C ILE A 88 12.06 18.15 2.00
N GLY A 89 13.37 18.48 1.86
CA GLY A 89 14.26 18.61 3.01
C GLY A 89 14.61 17.27 3.68
N VAL A 90 13.75 16.27 3.56
CA VAL A 90 13.97 14.85 3.94
C VAL A 90 13.48 13.94 2.83
N PRO A 91 14.07 12.73 2.68
CA PRO A 91 13.55 11.75 1.75
C PRO A 91 12.22 11.20 2.26
N PHE A 92 11.26 11.00 1.36
CA PHE A 92 9.98 10.35 1.67
C PHE A 92 9.50 9.50 0.51
N MET A 93 8.74 8.45 0.82
CA MET A 93 8.11 7.64 -0.22
C MET A 93 6.95 8.42 -0.84
N ARG A 94 7.01 8.61 -2.15
CA ARG A 94 5.98 9.29 -2.94
C ARG A 94 5.06 8.34 -3.68
N TYR A 95 5.55 7.18 -4.03
CA TYR A 95 4.82 6.21 -4.83
C TYR A 95 5.25 4.81 -4.44
N ALA A 96 4.29 3.89 -4.37
CA ALA A 96 4.54 2.46 -4.32
C ALA A 96 3.46 1.73 -5.11
N HIS A 97 3.85 0.69 -5.82
CA HIS A 97 2.94 -0.17 -6.57
C HIS A 97 3.25 -1.63 -6.23
N LEU A 98 2.26 -2.30 -5.69
CA LEU A 98 2.30 -3.70 -5.30
C LEU A 98 1.53 -4.54 -6.31
N ARG A 99 2.08 -5.69 -6.68
CA ARG A 99 1.44 -6.64 -7.58
C ARG A 99 1.54 -8.02 -6.97
N LEU A 100 0.40 -8.63 -6.69
CA LEU A 100 0.32 -10.01 -6.25
C LEU A 100 0.07 -10.91 -7.46
N LEU A 101 0.93 -11.90 -7.63
CA LEU A 101 0.83 -12.90 -8.68
C LEU A 101 0.48 -14.25 -8.07
N TYR A 102 -0.34 -15.02 -8.77
CA TYR A 102 -0.56 -16.44 -8.52
C TYR A 102 -0.14 -17.21 -9.76
N GLU A 103 0.78 -18.16 -9.59
CA GLU A 103 1.36 -18.96 -10.70
C GLU A 103 1.75 -18.08 -11.91
N GLY A 104 2.44 -16.97 -11.66
CA GLY A 104 2.91 -16.05 -12.69
C GLY A 104 1.86 -15.09 -13.25
N SER A 105 0.58 -15.22 -12.89
CA SER A 105 -0.49 -14.32 -13.34
C SER A 105 -0.83 -13.28 -12.27
N VAL A 106 -0.90 -12.00 -12.63
CA VAL A 106 -1.31 -10.93 -11.71
C VAL A 106 -2.77 -11.12 -11.31
N ILE A 107 -3.03 -11.28 -10.02
CA ILE A 107 -4.37 -11.46 -9.46
C ILE A 107 -4.86 -10.23 -8.69
N ALA A 108 -3.95 -9.42 -8.15
CA ALA A 108 -4.29 -8.18 -7.48
C ALA A 108 -3.17 -7.15 -7.62
N THR A 109 -3.55 -5.88 -7.59
CA THR A 109 -2.62 -4.75 -7.55
C THR A 109 -3.11 -3.70 -6.57
N ALA A 110 -2.18 -3.04 -5.89
CA ALA A 110 -2.50 -1.89 -5.06
C ALA A 110 -1.44 -0.81 -5.25
N THR A 111 -1.84 0.44 -5.19
CA THR A 111 -0.95 1.58 -5.45
C THR A 111 -1.10 2.63 -4.37
N TYR A 112 0.01 3.05 -3.80
CA TYR A 112 0.12 4.25 -2.99
C TYR A 112 0.63 5.40 -3.84
N THR A 113 -0.04 6.54 -3.76
CA THR A 113 0.44 7.79 -4.35
C THR A 113 0.32 8.89 -3.32
N GLY A 114 1.45 9.42 -2.88
CA GLY A 114 1.53 10.56 -1.99
C GLY A 114 1.78 11.86 -2.77
N GLY A 115 1.13 12.94 -2.35
CA GLY A 115 1.32 14.30 -2.87
C GLY A 115 1.81 15.25 -1.78
N LEU A 116 1.84 16.54 -2.07
CA LEU A 116 2.17 17.60 -1.09
C LEU A 116 1.09 17.77 -0.02
N ASP A 117 -0.12 17.32 -0.33
CA ASP A 117 -1.32 17.30 0.52
C ASP A 117 -1.36 16.10 1.47
N THR A 118 -0.53 15.09 1.23
CA THR A 118 -0.34 13.98 2.15
C THR A 118 0.82 14.30 3.11
N ASN A 119 0.78 13.76 4.34
CA ASN A 119 1.87 13.96 5.28
C ASN A 119 3.16 13.27 4.77
N PRO A 120 4.14 14.02 4.24
CA PRO A 120 5.37 13.42 3.72
C PRO A 120 6.22 12.79 4.83
N TYR A 121 6.03 13.25 6.08
CA TYR A 121 6.77 12.80 7.26
C TYR A 121 6.15 11.55 7.91
N ALA A 122 4.99 11.09 7.47
CA ALA A 122 4.44 9.83 7.92
C ALA A 122 5.39 8.67 7.59
N SER A 123 5.45 7.67 8.45
CA SER A 123 6.31 6.50 8.23
C SER A 123 5.90 5.74 6.95
N ASN A 124 6.82 4.97 6.38
CA ASN A 124 6.49 4.12 5.24
C ASN A 124 5.45 3.07 5.62
N ARG A 125 5.44 2.62 6.88
CA ARG A 125 4.42 1.74 7.44
C ARG A 125 3.03 2.39 7.38
N ASP A 126 2.87 3.62 7.89
CA ASP A 126 1.57 4.31 7.87
C ASP A 126 1.03 4.51 6.45
N LYS A 127 1.92 4.60 5.46
CA LYS A 127 1.59 4.73 4.04
C LYS A 127 1.20 3.41 3.40
N LEU A 128 1.90 2.33 3.73
CA LEU A 128 1.72 1.03 3.07
C LEU A 128 0.74 0.10 3.77
N ASP A 129 0.57 0.20 5.08
CA ASP A 129 -0.35 -0.66 5.82
C ASP A 129 -1.77 -0.64 5.23
N PRO A 130 -2.40 0.51 4.94
CA PRO A 130 -3.72 0.53 4.30
C PRO A 130 -3.72 -0.09 2.89
N VAL A 131 -2.62 0.07 2.16
CA VAL A 131 -2.47 -0.48 0.79
C VAL A 131 -2.38 -2.00 0.82
N ILE A 132 -1.63 -2.54 1.80
CA ILE A 132 -1.50 -3.98 2.00
C ILE A 132 -2.84 -4.57 2.45
N ASP A 133 -3.51 -3.93 3.43
CA ASP A 133 -4.81 -4.38 3.92
C ASP A 133 -5.83 -4.46 2.78
N GLU A 134 -5.83 -3.48 1.89
CA GLU A 134 -6.72 -3.46 0.73
C GLU A 134 -6.32 -4.53 -0.30
N LEU A 135 -5.02 -4.73 -0.54
CA LEU A 135 -4.50 -5.76 -1.45
C LEU A 135 -4.98 -7.16 -1.05
N VAL A 136 -4.99 -7.46 0.26
CA VAL A 136 -5.35 -8.78 0.79
C VAL A 136 -6.83 -8.94 1.12
N SER A 137 -7.60 -7.85 1.16
CA SER A 137 -9.03 -7.88 1.52
C SER A 137 -9.91 -8.68 0.56
N GLY A 138 -9.39 -9.02 -0.63
CA GLY A 138 -10.08 -9.80 -1.65
C GLY A 138 -9.86 -11.32 -1.59
N PHE A 139 -9.16 -11.83 -0.52
CA PHE A 139 -8.76 -13.24 -0.45
C PHE A 139 -9.27 -13.91 0.82
#